data_55673d1164a8905eb42dcec7603f837e
#
_entry.id   55673d1164a8905eb42dcec7603f837e
#
_cell.length_a   1.000
_cell.length_b   1.000
_cell.length_c   1.000
_cell.angle_alpha   90.00
_cell.angle_beta   90.00
_cell.angle_gamma   90.00
#
_symmetry.space_group_name_H-M   'P 1'
#
loop_
_entity.id
_entity.type
_entity.pdbx_description
1 polymer ?
#
loop_
_entity_poly.entity_id
_entity_poly.type
_entity_poly.pdbx_seq_one_letter_code
_entity_poly.pdbx_strand_id
1 'polypeptide(L)'
;MRKIFLALMAALILFCASGFRASAQDFGSQKQQVKVRHKLERNALKMKHRLVKGSLQGQGVSRGQRLQMKHRMERERRELRERQKDELQNLKDQLRIVKESQQRPF
;
A
#
# COMPACT_ATOMS: atom_id res chain seq x y z
N MET A 1 12.69 3.70 -30.28
CA MET A 1 11.85 3.33 -29.14
C MET A 1 12.55 2.42 -28.11
N ARG A 2 13.34 1.44 -28.55
CA ARG A 2 14.06 0.55 -27.60
C ARG A 2 15.07 1.28 -26.70
N LYS A 3 15.73 2.32 -27.21
CA LYS A 3 16.71 3.11 -26.43
C LYS A 3 16.09 3.92 -25.31
N ILE A 4 14.85 4.38 -25.48
CA ILE A 4 14.11 5.13 -24.46
C ILE A 4 13.67 4.21 -23.32
N PHE A 5 13.28 2.97 -23.64
CA PHE A 5 12.90 1.95 -22.65
C PHE A 5 14.07 1.56 -21.75
N LEU A 6 15.25 1.37 -22.32
CA LEU A 6 16.48 1.04 -21.58
C LEU A 6 16.89 2.17 -20.65
N ALA A 7 16.75 3.42 -21.08
CA ALA A 7 17.05 4.59 -20.25
C ALA A 7 16.08 4.71 -19.08
N LEU A 8 14.79 4.43 -19.29
CA LEU A 8 13.77 4.43 -18.24
C LEU A 8 14.02 3.33 -17.21
N MET A 9 14.39 2.13 -17.65
CA MET A 9 14.73 1.02 -16.75
C MET A 9 15.98 1.31 -15.93
N ALA A 10 17.00 1.92 -16.52
CA ALA A 10 18.21 2.33 -15.81
C ALA A 10 17.91 3.39 -14.74
N ALA A 11 17.02 4.35 -15.05
CA ALA A 11 16.60 5.37 -14.11
C ALA A 11 15.82 4.78 -12.92
N LEU A 12 14.97 3.78 -13.16
CA LEU A 12 14.24 3.05 -12.12
C LEU A 12 15.18 2.28 -11.20
N ILE A 13 16.18 1.61 -11.77
CA ILE A 13 17.17 0.87 -10.99
C ILE A 13 18.01 1.81 -10.12
N LEU A 14 18.41 2.95 -10.64
CA LEU A 14 19.14 3.97 -9.89
C LEU A 14 18.29 4.55 -8.74
N PHE A 15 17.01 4.73 -8.97
CA PHE A 15 16.08 5.22 -7.96
C PHE A 15 15.91 4.19 -6.82
N CYS A 16 15.80 2.91 -7.14
CA CYS A 16 15.75 1.83 -6.14
C CYS A 16 17.06 1.73 -5.36
N ALA A 17 18.21 1.86 -6.02
CA ALA A 17 19.51 1.80 -5.37
C ALA A 17 19.74 2.97 -4.40
N SER A 18 19.27 4.18 -4.71
CA SER A 18 19.37 5.33 -3.82
C SER A 18 18.45 5.19 -2.59
N GLY A 19 17.31 4.48 -2.73
CA GLY A 19 16.42 4.18 -1.61
C GLY A 19 17.01 3.19 -0.60
N PHE A 20 17.94 2.35 -1.00
CA PHE A 20 18.59 1.37 -0.12
C PHE A 20 19.58 1.98 0.86
N ARG A 21 20.05 3.19 0.59
CA ARG A 21 20.98 3.90 1.48
C ARG A 21 20.29 4.62 2.63
N ALA A 22 18.97 4.52 2.74
CA ALA A 22 18.24 5.09 3.86
C ALA A 22 18.71 4.45 5.15
N SER A 23 19.47 5.20 5.94
CA SER A 23 19.97 4.77 7.24
C SER A 23 18.82 4.69 8.24
N ALA A 24 19.09 4.09 9.41
CA ALA A 24 18.13 3.94 10.49
C ALA A 24 17.49 5.25 10.97
N GLN A 25 18.05 6.40 10.60
CA GLN A 25 17.51 7.72 10.93
C GLN A 25 16.22 8.07 10.19
N ASP A 26 15.89 7.34 9.10
CA ASP A 26 14.73 7.62 8.26
C ASP A 26 13.48 6.80 8.64
N PHE A 27 13.44 6.24 9.84
CA PHE A 27 12.25 5.50 10.30
C PHE A 27 11.00 6.39 10.33
N GLY A 28 11.14 7.66 10.69
CA GLY A 28 10.04 8.61 10.62
C GLY A 28 9.55 8.84 9.20
N SER A 29 10.47 8.95 8.24
CA SER A 29 10.12 9.09 6.84
C SER A 29 9.55 7.79 6.25
N GLN A 30 10.04 6.61 6.67
CA GLN A 30 9.45 5.32 6.31
C GLN A 30 8.01 5.20 6.79
N LYS A 31 7.72 5.62 8.03
CA LYS A 31 6.38 5.64 8.59
C LYS A 31 5.45 6.53 7.75
N GLN A 32 5.91 7.70 7.34
CA GLN A 32 5.16 8.60 6.48
C GLN A 32 4.93 8.00 5.10
N GLN A 33 5.94 7.37 4.51
CA GLN A 33 5.83 6.69 3.22
C GLN A 33 4.80 5.57 3.27
N VAL A 34 4.81 4.77 4.34
CA VAL A 34 3.82 3.71 4.54
C VAL A 34 2.41 4.29 4.66
N LYS A 35 2.24 5.38 5.41
CA LYS A 35 0.94 6.05 5.54
C LYS A 35 0.43 6.60 4.20
N VAL A 36 1.31 7.22 3.41
CA VAL A 36 0.96 7.73 2.08
C VAL A 36 0.57 6.58 1.16
N ARG A 37 1.33 5.49 1.16
CA ARG A 37 1.01 4.29 0.37
C ARG A 37 -0.34 3.72 0.78
N HIS A 38 -0.63 3.63 2.08
CA HIS A 38 -1.92 3.16 2.59
C HIS A 38 -3.07 4.04 2.11
N LYS A 39 -2.88 5.35 2.11
CA LYS A 39 -3.87 6.30 1.62
C LYS A 39 -4.14 6.10 0.12
N LEU A 40 -3.09 5.93 -0.66
CA LEU A 40 -3.21 5.65 -2.09
C LEU A 40 -3.93 4.32 -2.35
N GLU A 41 -3.61 3.28 -1.61
CA GLU A 41 -4.29 1.98 -1.70
C GLU A 41 -5.77 2.10 -1.39
N ARG A 42 -6.13 2.83 -0.34
CA ARG A 42 -7.54 3.07 0.01
C ARG A 42 -8.28 3.84 -1.06
N ASN A 43 -7.64 4.86 -1.63
CA ASN A 43 -8.23 5.65 -2.72
C ASN A 43 -8.39 4.81 -3.98
N ALA A 44 -7.39 3.99 -4.32
CA ALA A 44 -7.45 3.08 -5.46
C ALA A 44 -8.60 2.06 -5.29
N LEU A 45 -8.77 1.51 -4.10
CA LEU A 45 -9.88 0.60 -3.80
C LEU A 45 -11.24 1.29 -3.93
N LYS A 46 -11.37 2.52 -3.43
CA LYS A 46 -12.59 3.32 -3.59
C LYS A 46 -12.94 3.57 -5.05
N MET A 47 -11.94 3.91 -5.86
CA MET A 47 -12.14 4.11 -7.31
C MET A 47 -12.56 2.82 -8.00
N LYS A 48 -11.91 1.71 -7.66
CA LYS A 48 -12.28 0.38 -8.16
C LYS A 48 -13.74 0.07 -7.83
N HIS A 49 -14.16 0.30 -6.59
CA HIS A 49 -15.54 0.05 -6.16
C HIS A 49 -16.53 0.95 -6.88
N ARG A 50 -16.19 2.21 -7.14
CA ARG A 50 -17.05 3.12 -7.93
C ARG A 50 -17.23 2.64 -9.36
N LEU A 51 -16.15 2.19 -9.99
CA LEU A 51 -16.19 1.65 -11.35
C LEU A 51 -17.06 0.39 -11.42
N VAL A 52 -16.92 -0.50 -10.46
CA VAL A 52 -17.73 -1.71 -10.36
C VAL A 52 -19.20 -1.37 -10.17
N LYS A 53 -19.51 -0.44 -9.27
CA LYS A 53 -20.91 0.01 -9.06
C LYS A 53 -21.52 0.62 -10.33
N GLY A 54 -20.76 1.46 -11.03
CA GLY A 54 -21.22 2.06 -12.28
C GLY A 54 -21.46 1.02 -13.35
N SER A 55 -20.58 0.04 -13.48
CA SER A 55 -20.71 -1.08 -14.40
C SER A 55 -21.95 -1.92 -14.09
N LEU A 56 -22.20 -2.23 -12.82
CA LEU A 56 -23.37 -3.00 -12.39
C LEU A 56 -24.68 -2.29 -12.68
N GLN A 57 -24.72 -0.97 -12.51
CA GLN A 57 -25.92 -0.18 -12.84
C GLN A 57 -26.25 -0.22 -14.33
N GLY A 58 -25.23 -0.23 -15.20
CA GLY A 58 -25.40 -0.29 -16.64
C GLY A 58 -25.81 -1.64 -17.17
N GLN A 59 -25.51 -2.73 -16.43
CA GLN A 59 -25.74 -4.11 -16.89
C GLN A 59 -27.06 -4.72 -16.45
N GLY A 60 -27.86 -4.02 -15.66
CA GLY A 60 -29.15 -4.55 -15.20
C GLY A 60 -29.03 -5.78 -14.32
N VAL A 61 -28.04 -5.81 -13.46
CA VAL A 61 -27.71 -6.93 -12.57
C VAL A 61 -28.80 -7.13 -11.53
N SER A 62 -29.10 -8.39 -11.17
CA SER A 62 -30.11 -8.73 -10.19
C SER A 62 -29.78 -8.22 -8.79
N ARG A 63 -30.81 -8.05 -7.96
CA ARG A 63 -30.67 -7.57 -6.58
C ARG A 63 -29.73 -8.44 -5.73
N GLY A 64 -29.82 -9.77 -5.91
CA GLY A 64 -28.97 -10.71 -5.21
C GLY A 64 -27.49 -10.56 -5.56
N GLN A 65 -27.20 -10.35 -6.84
CA GLN A 65 -25.83 -10.12 -7.31
C GLN A 65 -25.25 -8.80 -6.78
N ARG A 66 -26.06 -7.75 -6.73
CA ARG A 66 -25.67 -6.47 -6.14
C ARG A 66 -25.30 -6.62 -4.66
N LEU A 67 -26.11 -7.40 -3.93
CA LEU A 67 -25.88 -7.66 -2.51
C LEU A 67 -24.56 -8.42 -2.29
N GLN A 68 -24.32 -9.46 -3.11
CA GLN A 68 -23.07 -10.23 -3.06
C GLN A 68 -21.85 -9.34 -3.34
N MET A 69 -21.94 -8.47 -4.33
CA MET A 69 -20.87 -7.52 -4.65
C MET A 69 -20.62 -6.54 -3.51
N LYS A 70 -21.68 -6.05 -2.89
CA LYS A 70 -21.58 -5.17 -1.73
C LYS A 70 -20.83 -5.85 -0.59
N HIS A 71 -21.17 -7.10 -0.27
CA HIS A 71 -20.50 -7.88 0.76
C HIS A 71 -19.03 -8.13 0.42
N ARG A 72 -18.73 -8.42 -0.85
CA ARG A 72 -17.35 -8.60 -1.32
C ARG A 72 -16.54 -7.32 -1.15
N MET A 73 -17.10 -6.17 -1.52
CA MET A 73 -16.45 -4.88 -1.36
C MET A 73 -16.18 -4.55 0.11
N GLU A 74 -17.12 -4.86 1.00
CA GLU A 74 -16.94 -4.68 2.44
C GLU A 74 -15.83 -5.57 2.99
N ARG A 75 -15.75 -6.83 2.55
CA ARG A 75 -14.65 -7.74 2.91
C ARG A 75 -13.30 -7.20 2.46
N GLU A 76 -13.20 -6.74 1.22
CA GLU A 76 -11.96 -6.16 0.68
C GLU A 76 -11.51 -4.97 1.51
N ARG A 77 -12.43 -4.11 1.93
CA ARG A 77 -12.13 -2.96 2.80
C ARG A 77 -11.60 -3.41 4.16
N ARG A 78 -12.21 -4.42 4.76
CA ARG A 78 -11.77 -4.97 6.06
C ARG A 78 -10.39 -5.58 5.95
N GLU A 79 -10.18 -6.42 4.94
CA GLU A 79 -8.89 -7.06 4.69
C GLU A 79 -7.78 -6.01 4.49
N LEU A 80 -8.06 -4.96 3.74
CA LEU A 80 -7.11 -3.88 3.53
C LEU A 80 -6.79 -3.16 4.85
N ARG A 81 -7.79 -2.84 5.66
CA ARG A 81 -7.60 -2.20 6.97
C ARG A 81 -6.75 -3.05 7.90
N GLU A 82 -7.05 -4.35 7.98
CA GLU A 82 -6.31 -5.28 8.83
C GLU A 82 -4.86 -5.38 8.38
N ARG A 83 -4.64 -5.54 7.09
CA ARG A 83 -3.28 -5.58 6.51
C ARG A 83 -2.51 -4.30 6.81
N GLN A 84 -3.15 -3.15 6.66
CA GLN A 84 -2.53 -1.86 6.95
C GLN A 84 -2.20 -1.70 8.44
N LYS A 85 -3.08 -2.14 9.33
CA LYS A 85 -2.81 -2.17 10.77
C LYS A 85 -1.61 -3.05 11.11
N ASP A 86 -1.56 -4.25 10.52
CA ASP A 86 -0.48 -5.19 10.75
C ASP A 86 0.85 -4.63 10.25
N GLU A 87 0.88 -4.00 9.09
CA GLU A 87 2.08 -3.34 8.58
C GLU A 87 2.58 -2.23 9.52
N LEU A 88 1.67 -1.38 10.00
CA LEU A 88 2.03 -0.32 10.93
C LEU A 88 2.53 -0.89 12.26
N GLN A 89 1.90 -1.95 12.74
CA GLN A 89 2.33 -2.61 13.98
C GLN A 89 3.70 -3.24 13.81
N ASN A 90 3.95 -3.93 12.71
CA ASN A 90 5.25 -4.51 12.40
C ASN A 90 6.32 -3.43 12.30
N LEU A 91 6.02 -2.30 11.68
CA LEU A 91 6.96 -1.18 11.60
C LEU A 91 7.29 -0.63 12.99
N LYS A 92 6.29 -0.47 13.85
CA LYS A 92 6.49 -0.04 15.24
C LYS A 92 7.33 -1.02 16.03
N ASP A 93 7.10 -2.32 15.84
CA ASP A 93 7.87 -3.37 16.50
C ASP A 93 9.31 -3.37 16.04
N GLN A 94 9.56 -3.20 14.74
CA GLN A 94 10.92 -3.06 14.21
C GLN A 94 11.63 -1.82 14.77
N LEU A 95 10.93 -0.70 14.88
CA LEU A 95 11.45 0.52 15.50
C LEU A 95 11.85 0.29 16.95
N ARG A 96 11.02 -0.43 17.70
CA ARG A 96 11.29 -0.77 19.10
C ARG A 96 12.53 -1.64 19.21
N ILE A 97 12.66 -2.67 18.38
CA ILE A 97 13.81 -3.58 18.36
C ILE A 97 15.09 -2.80 18.06
N VAL A 98 15.06 -1.90 17.08
CA VAL A 98 16.23 -1.09 16.71
C VAL A 98 16.62 -0.15 17.86
N LYS A 99 15.65 0.50 18.50
CA LYS A 99 15.92 1.36 19.67
C LYS A 99 16.52 0.57 20.82
N GLU A 100 15.99 -0.59 21.11
CA GLU A 100 16.54 -1.47 22.18
C GLU A 100 17.95 -1.91 21.86
N SER A 101 18.23 -2.27 20.60
CA SER A 101 19.58 -2.66 20.19
C SER A 101 20.58 -1.51 20.25
N GLN A 102 20.14 -0.28 20.01
CA GLN A 102 20.99 0.91 20.12
C GLN A 102 21.23 1.32 21.58
N GLN A 103 20.27 1.07 22.48
CA GLN A 103 20.39 1.39 23.89
C GLN A 103 21.27 0.42 24.66
N ARG A 104 21.41 -0.81 24.16
CA ARG A 104 22.33 -1.81 24.75
C ARG A 104 23.68 -1.72 24.06
N PRO A 105 24.75 -1.29 24.76
CA PRO A 105 26.09 -1.18 24.16
C PRO A 105 26.77 -2.52 23.92
N PHE A 106 26.11 -3.61 24.20
CA PHE A 106 26.63 -4.97 23.96
C PHE A 106 25.57 -5.90 23.45
#